data_bc1b8136db52f61e207892f47a5ddd58
#
_entry.id   bc1b8136db52f61e207892f47a5ddd58
#
_cell.length_a   1.000
_cell.length_b   1.000
_cell.length_c   1.000
_cell.angle_alpha   90.00
_cell.angle_beta   90.00
_cell.angle_gamma   90.00
#
_symmetry.space_group_name_H-M   'P 1'
#
loop_
_entity.id
_entity.type
_entity.pdbx_description
1 polymer ?
#
loop_
_entity_poly.entity_id
_entity_poly.type
_entity_poly.pdbx_seq_one_letter_code
_entity_poly.pdbx_strand_id
1 'polypeptide(L)'
;GAALPAEPIPVRPLVLNATDTQGRIKEITEHLEQGVQEVFESERYRDYLKAMSRFHNYSLNNTLLIVMQKPDASLIAGYGKWRDEFERHVKSGEKGIKILAPAPYKIKKDVAKTDPDTGQPVIGADGKPVTEQQEVTIPAFKVVSVFDVSQTEGKELPDIAVDALTGNVEQYEDFWRALKLTSHVPVTLEKIDGSAHGYYDLAEKRIAIDDGMSELQTIKTAIHEIAHAKLHDIDLNAPEQAERPDRSTREVQAESVAYTVLSLIH
;
A
#
# COMPACT_ATOMS: atom_id res chain seq x y z
N GLY A 1 -23.01 25.45 0.64
CA GLY A 1 -22.36 25.70 -0.63
C GLY A 1 -22.07 24.37 -1.29
N ALA A 2 -22.52 24.18 -2.53
CA ALA A 2 -22.19 23.01 -3.31
C ALA A 2 -20.66 22.97 -3.51
N ALA A 3 -20.02 21.87 -3.15
CA ALA A 3 -18.61 21.64 -3.46
C ALA A 3 -18.45 21.71 -4.98
N LEU A 4 -17.52 22.54 -5.46
CA LEU A 4 -17.14 22.55 -6.86
C LEU A 4 -16.67 21.12 -7.24
N PRO A 5 -17.04 20.62 -8.44
CA PRO A 5 -16.53 19.33 -8.89
C PRO A 5 -14.99 19.38 -8.91
N ALA A 6 -14.36 18.40 -8.27
CA ALA A 6 -12.90 18.30 -8.27
C ALA A 6 -12.40 18.25 -9.71
N GLU A 7 -11.40 19.08 -10.04
CA GLU A 7 -10.77 19.04 -11.36
C GLU A 7 -10.18 17.64 -11.60
N PRO A 8 -10.36 17.08 -12.80
CA PRO A 8 -9.81 15.76 -13.11
C PRO A 8 -8.28 15.75 -12.95
N ILE A 9 -7.74 14.67 -12.41
CA ILE A 9 -6.30 14.48 -12.27
C ILE A 9 -5.67 14.57 -13.66
N PRO A 10 -4.71 15.50 -13.91
CA PRO A 10 -4.09 15.59 -15.21
C PRO A 10 -3.29 14.32 -15.52
N VAL A 11 -3.57 13.73 -16.67
CA VAL A 11 -2.81 12.57 -17.18
C VAL A 11 -1.39 13.05 -17.50
N ARG A 12 -0.39 12.40 -16.91
CA ARG A 12 1.03 12.64 -17.20
C ARG A 12 1.65 11.41 -17.84
N PRO A 13 1.69 11.34 -19.16
CA PRO A 13 2.36 10.26 -19.85
C PRO A 13 3.83 10.20 -19.44
N LEU A 14 4.28 9.05 -18.97
CA LEU A 14 5.69 8.84 -18.66
C LEU A 14 6.42 8.41 -19.92
N VAL A 15 7.24 9.30 -20.44
CA VAL A 15 8.13 9.03 -21.58
C VAL A 15 9.53 8.82 -21.02
N LEU A 16 10.07 7.60 -21.18
CA LEU A 16 11.43 7.27 -20.79
C LEU A 16 12.32 7.37 -22.03
N ASN A 17 13.33 8.23 -21.97
CA ASN A 17 14.29 8.46 -23.05
C ASN A 17 15.51 7.54 -22.94
N ALA A 18 15.88 7.15 -21.72
CA ALA A 18 17.00 6.25 -21.51
C ALA A 18 16.73 4.85 -22.10
N THR A 19 17.76 4.30 -22.71
CA THR A 19 17.73 2.97 -23.32
C THR A 19 18.20 1.87 -22.37
N ASP A 20 19.05 2.21 -21.42
CA ASP A 20 19.58 1.29 -20.43
C ASP A 20 18.70 1.21 -19.18
N THR A 21 18.83 0.14 -18.41
CA THR A 21 18.00 -0.15 -17.25
C THR A 21 18.18 0.88 -16.14
N GLN A 22 19.41 1.32 -15.86
CA GLN A 22 19.69 2.27 -14.77
C GLN A 22 19.16 3.66 -15.09
N GLY A 23 19.36 4.14 -16.31
CA GLY A 23 18.81 5.41 -16.78
C GLY A 23 17.29 5.43 -16.71
N ARG A 24 16.63 4.34 -17.12
CA ARG A 24 15.16 4.22 -17.05
C ARG A 24 14.65 4.20 -15.61
N ILE A 25 15.35 3.56 -14.69
CA ILE A 25 15.01 3.59 -13.26
C ILE A 25 15.16 5.01 -12.72
N LYS A 26 16.23 5.70 -13.07
CA LYS A 26 16.45 7.08 -12.65
C LYS A 26 15.33 7.99 -13.14
N GLU A 27 15.00 7.97 -14.43
CA GLU A 27 13.93 8.79 -15.01
C GLU A 27 12.56 8.51 -14.36
N ILE A 28 12.20 7.25 -14.09
CA ILE A 28 10.93 6.91 -13.45
C ILE A 28 10.90 7.34 -11.98
N THR A 29 12.05 7.30 -11.29
CA THR A 29 12.16 7.74 -9.89
C THR A 29 12.03 9.26 -9.78
N GLU A 30 12.69 10.02 -10.65
CA GLU A 30 12.55 11.48 -10.71
C GLU A 30 11.10 11.89 -10.99
N HIS A 31 10.42 11.19 -11.89
CA HIS A 31 9.02 11.44 -12.18
C HIS A 31 8.12 11.13 -10.97
N LEU A 32 8.43 10.05 -10.25
CA LEU A 32 7.73 9.67 -9.02
C LEU A 32 7.88 10.72 -7.92
N GLU A 33 9.10 11.23 -7.70
CA GLU A 33 9.37 12.27 -6.68
C GLU A 33 8.54 13.54 -6.94
N GLN A 34 8.46 13.98 -8.18
CA GLN A 34 7.62 15.12 -8.57
C GLN A 34 6.13 14.84 -8.29
N GLY A 35 5.66 13.64 -8.62
CA GLY A 35 4.28 13.26 -8.40
C GLY A 35 3.91 13.14 -6.92
N VAL A 36 4.80 12.63 -6.09
CA VAL A 36 4.62 12.56 -4.63
C VAL A 36 4.37 13.94 -4.05
N GLN A 37 5.23 14.90 -4.36
CA GLN A 37 5.10 16.26 -3.85
C GLN A 37 3.74 16.87 -4.22
N GLU A 38 3.31 16.72 -5.47
CA GLU A 38 2.05 17.28 -5.94
C GLU A 38 0.81 16.61 -5.32
N VAL A 39 0.84 15.31 -5.07
CA VAL A 39 -0.27 14.60 -4.45
C VAL A 39 -0.47 15.06 -3.00
N PHE A 40 0.61 15.18 -2.24
CA PHE A 40 0.53 15.56 -0.83
C PHE A 40 0.23 17.06 -0.60
N GLU A 41 0.54 17.93 -1.56
CA GLU A 41 0.27 19.36 -1.48
C GLU A 41 -1.12 19.77 -2.01
N SER A 42 -1.91 18.81 -2.53
CA SER A 42 -3.18 19.11 -3.20
C SER A 42 -4.39 18.44 -2.56
N GLU A 43 -5.61 18.91 -2.92
CA GLU A 43 -6.87 18.23 -2.60
C GLU A 43 -6.98 16.80 -3.20
N ARG A 44 -6.02 16.41 -4.04
CA ARG A 44 -5.91 15.10 -4.72
C ARG A 44 -5.49 13.96 -3.81
N TYR A 45 -5.11 14.24 -2.58
CA TYR A 45 -4.74 13.18 -1.62
C TYR A 45 -5.86 12.17 -1.41
N ARG A 46 -7.12 12.61 -1.42
CA ARG A 46 -8.28 11.71 -1.35
C ARG A 46 -8.40 10.76 -2.55
N ASP A 47 -8.17 11.29 -3.76
CA ASP A 47 -8.20 10.48 -4.99
C ASP A 47 -7.08 9.44 -5.01
N TYR A 48 -5.93 9.81 -4.47
CA TYR A 48 -4.82 8.90 -4.27
C TYR A 48 -5.15 7.77 -3.27
N LEU A 49 -5.78 8.08 -2.13
CA LEU A 49 -6.22 7.05 -1.17
C LEU A 49 -7.24 6.09 -1.81
N LYS A 50 -8.15 6.61 -2.63
CA LYS A 50 -9.10 5.80 -3.40
C LYS A 50 -8.40 4.89 -4.41
N ALA A 51 -7.34 5.35 -5.04
CA ALA A 51 -6.52 4.53 -5.92
C ALA A 51 -5.74 3.46 -5.16
N MET A 52 -5.20 3.77 -4.00
CA MET A 52 -4.54 2.80 -3.12
C MET A 52 -5.48 1.64 -2.75
N SER A 53 -6.75 1.91 -2.49
CA SER A 53 -7.72 0.85 -2.18
C SER A 53 -7.96 -0.08 -3.37
N ARG A 54 -7.95 0.43 -4.61
CA ARG A 54 -8.08 -0.38 -5.83
C ARG A 54 -6.82 -1.20 -6.12
N PHE A 55 -5.64 -0.65 -5.84
CA PHE A 55 -4.35 -1.22 -6.21
C PHE A 55 -3.57 -1.76 -5.00
N HIS A 56 -4.28 -2.33 -4.01
CA HIS A 56 -3.69 -2.88 -2.78
C HIS A 56 -2.60 -3.95 -3.01
N ASN A 57 -2.57 -4.58 -4.17
CA ASN A 57 -1.53 -5.54 -4.57
C ASN A 57 -0.26 -4.87 -5.12
N TYR A 58 -0.26 -3.55 -5.28
CA TYR A 58 0.87 -2.78 -5.75
C TYR A 58 1.50 -2.00 -4.61
N SER A 59 2.80 -1.76 -4.68
CA SER A 59 3.46 -0.88 -3.72
C SER A 59 2.95 0.56 -3.85
N LEU A 60 3.10 1.36 -2.78
CA LEU A 60 2.79 2.77 -2.76
C LEU A 60 3.33 3.51 -4.01
N ASN A 61 4.60 3.31 -4.33
CA ASN A 61 5.25 3.95 -5.46
C ASN A 61 4.63 3.54 -6.81
N ASN A 62 4.30 2.26 -6.97
CA ASN A 62 3.65 1.78 -8.18
C ASN A 62 2.21 2.27 -8.31
N THR A 63 1.47 2.37 -7.21
CA THR A 63 0.12 2.96 -7.22
C THR A 63 0.17 4.43 -7.67
N LEU A 64 1.13 5.21 -7.17
CA LEU A 64 1.35 6.60 -7.65
C LEU A 64 1.66 6.64 -9.14
N LEU A 65 2.59 5.81 -9.60
CA LEU A 65 2.95 5.73 -11.02
C LEU A 65 1.75 5.38 -11.90
N ILE A 66 0.88 4.47 -11.46
CA ILE A 66 -0.34 4.09 -12.16
C ILE A 66 -1.29 5.30 -12.27
N VAL A 67 -1.61 5.92 -11.12
CA VAL A 67 -2.57 7.04 -11.06
C VAL A 67 -2.12 8.24 -11.87
N MET A 68 -0.83 8.56 -11.86
CA MET A 68 -0.26 9.67 -12.62
C MET A 68 -0.39 9.44 -14.14
N GLN A 69 -0.20 8.21 -14.60
CA GLN A 69 -0.26 7.87 -16.02
C GLN A 69 -1.68 7.55 -16.50
N LYS A 70 -2.52 6.98 -15.63
CA LYS A 70 -3.91 6.60 -15.93
C LYS A 70 -4.78 6.72 -14.68
N PRO A 71 -5.30 7.92 -14.39
CA PRO A 71 -6.11 8.18 -13.19
C PRO A 71 -7.40 7.37 -13.09
N ASP A 72 -7.97 7.00 -14.23
CA ASP A 72 -9.21 6.22 -14.38
C ASP A 72 -8.96 4.70 -14.39
N ALA A 73 -7.73 4.25 -14.16
CA ALA A 73 -7.39 2.83 -14.12
C ALA A 73 -8.23 2.09 -13.06
N SER A 74 -8.68 0.89 -13.37
CA SER A 74 -9.55 0.08 -12.51
C SER A 74 -8.96 -1.31 -12.21
N LEU A 75 -8.47 -2.02 -13.20
CA LEU A 75 -7.85 -3.33 -13.05
C LEU A 75 -6.59 -3.41 -13.90
N ILE A 76 -5.46 -3.59 -13.24
CA ILE A 76 -4.13 -3.53 -13.87
C ILE A 76 -3.47 -4.90 -13.85
N ALA A 77 -2.94 -5.32 -15.01
CA ALA A 77 -2.11 -6.51 -15.10
C ALA A 77 -1.04 -6.41 -16.21
N GLY A 78 -0.03 -7.26 -16.12
CA GLY A 78 0.97 -7.40 -17.17
C GLY A 78 0.40 -8.06 -18.42
N TYR A 79 1.05 -7.84 -19.57
CA TYR A 79 0.63 -8.38 -20.87
C TYR A 79 0.38 -9.90 -20.85
N GLY A 80 1.33 -10.68 -20.28
CA GLY A 80 1.20 -12.13 -20.19
C GLY A 80 0.02 -12.55 -19.31
N LYS A 81 -0.21 -11.87 -18.19
CA LYS A 81 -1.33 -12.17 -17.30
C LYS A 81 -2.68 -11.90 -17.96
N TRP A 82 -2.80 -10.84 -18.75
CA TRP A 82 -4.01 -10.57 -19.53
C TRP A 82 -4.30 -11.72 -20.50
N ARG A 83 -3.28 -12.20 -21.20
CA ARG A 83 -3.41 -13.30 -22.17
C ARG A 83 -3.71 -14.64 -21.51
N ASP A 84 -2.91 -15.01 -20.50
CA ASP A 84 -2.83 -16.38 -19.99
C ASP A 84 -3.86 -16.68 -18.89
N GLU A 85 -4.21 -15.68 -18.06
CA GLU A 85 -5.15 -15.85 -16.95
C GLU A 85 -6.54 -15.28 -17.25
N PHE A 86 -6.59 -14.12 -17.93
CA PHE A 86 -7.86 -13.44 -18.21
C PHE A 86 -8.42 -13.73 -19.61
N GLU A 87 -7.70 -14.46 -20.46
CA GLU A 87 -8.11 -14.73 -21.84
C GLU A 87 -8.42 -13.43 -22.64
N ARG A 88 -7.63 -12.38 -22.36
CA ARG A 88 -7.75 -11.06 -22.98
C ARG A 88 -6.43 -10.66 -23.61
N HIS A 89 -6.49 -9.77 -24.58
CA HIS A 89 -5.30 -9.22 -25.23
C HIS A 89 -5.32 -7.70 -25.22
N VAL A 90 -4.14 -7.10 -25.14
CA VAL A 90 -3.97 -5.65 -25.20
C VAL A 90 -4.26 -5.19 -26.63
N LYS A 91 -5.10 -4.17 -26.75
CA LYS A 91 -5.48 -3.57 -28.04
C LYS A 91 -4.26 -2.99 -28.74
N SER A 92 -4.28 -3.06 -30.06
CA SER A 92 -3.20 -2.50 -30.88
C SER A 92 -3.06 -1.00 -30.67
N GLY A 93 -1.83 -0.51 -30.50
CA GLY A 93 -1.53 0.92 -30.30
C GLY A 93 -1.60 1.40 -28.85
N GLU A 94 -2.06 0.58 -27.90
CA GLU A 94 -2.11 0.96 -26.50
C GLU A 94 -0.73 1.16 -25.89
N LYS A 95 -0.59 2.22 -25.09
CA LYS A 95 0.64 2.52 -24.36
C LYS A 95 0.59 1.96 -22.96
N GLY A 96 1.52 1.07 -22.65
CA GLY A 96 1.60 0.47 -21.31
C GLY A 96 1.99 1.49 -20.23
N ILE A 97 1.36 1.37 -19.08
CA ILE A 97 1.66 2.09 -17.86
C ILE A 97 3.00 1.58 -17.32
N LYS A 98 3.94 2.47 -17.05
CA LYS A 98 5.29 2.10 -16.58
C LYS A 98 5.30 2.01 -15.06
N ILE A 99 5.78 0.87 -14.55
CA ILE A 99 5.95 0.62 -13.12
C ILE A 99 7.32 -0.02 -12.84
N LEU A 100 7.70 -0.07 -11.57
CA LEU A 100 8.91 -0.75 -11.09
C LEU A 100 8.58 -2.18 -10.66
N ALA A 101 9.23 -3.16 -11.26
CA ALA A 101 9.10 -4.57 -10.87
C ALA A 101 10.42 -5.10 -10.31
N PRO A 102 10.40 -5.97 -9.29
CA PRO A 102 11.59 -6.68 -8.82
C PRO A 102 12.23 -7.48 -9.96
N ALA A 103 13.54 -7.41 -10.05
CA ALA A 103 14.35 -8.16 -11.00
C ALA A 103 15.67 -8.61 -10.37
N PRO A 104 15.62 -9.36 -9.25
CA PRO A 104 16.81 -9.80 -8.57
C PRO A 104 17.68 -10.66 -9.49
N TYR A 105 19.00 -10.55 -9.35
CA TYR A 105 19.94 -11.37 -10.09
C TYR A 105 20.95 -11.99 -9.14
N LYS A 106 21.53 -13.11 -9.56
CA LYS A 106 22.49 -13.86 -8.79
C LYS A 106 23.90 -13.58 -9.27
N ILE A 107 24.81 -13.36 -8.33
CA ILE A 107 26.25 -13.27 -8.58
C ILE A 107 27.00 -14.29 -7.75
N LYS A 108 28.12 -14.78 -8.27
CA LYS A 108 29.06 -15.54 -7.47
C LYS A 108 30.01 -14.54 -6.81
N LYS A 109 30.11 -14.58 -5.49
CA LYS A 109 30.99 -13.73 -4.70
C LYS A 109 31.91 -14.63 -3.87
N ASP A 110 33.18 -14.31 -3.89
CA ASP A 110 34.13 -14.96 -3.00
C ASP A 110 33.90 -14.45 -1.57
N VAL A 111 33.49 -15.33 -0.68
CA VAL A 111 33.27 -15.05 0.75
C VAL A 111 34.27 -15.86 1.58
N ALA A 112 34.70 -15.32 2.70
CA ALA A 112 35.54 -16.06 3.61
C ALA A 112 34.81 -17.32 4.09
N LYS A 113 35.42 -18.48 3.91
CA LYS A 113 34.90 -19.73 4.47
C LYS A 113 34.93 -19.64 5.98
N THR A 114 33.80 -19.89 6.62
CA THR A 114 33.67 -19.90 8.07
C THR A 114 33.61 -21.33 8.59
N ASP A 115 34.27 -21.57 9.70
CA ASP A 115 34.18 -22.81 10.43
C ASP A 115 32.78 -22.93 11.06
N PRO A 116 32.02 -24.00 10.79
CA PRO A 116 30.63 -24.14 11.24
C PRO A 116 30.48 -24.22 12.78
N ASP A 117 31.50 -24.65 13.49
CA ASP A 117 31.44 -24.84 14.94
C ASP A 117 31.85 -23.55 15.69
N THR A 118 32.78 -22.78 15.15
CA THR A 118 33.33 -21.58 15.82
C THR A 118 32.82 -20.28 15.22
N GLY A 119 32.26 -20.31 14.00
CA GLY A 119 31.83 -19.11 13.25
C GLY A 119 33.00 -18.21 12.80
N GLN A 120 34.26 -18.65 12.97
CA GLN A 120 35.43 -17.86 12.60
C GLN A 120 35.90 -18.18 11.18
N PRO A 121 36.58 -17.23 10.48
CA PRO A 121 37.14 -17.51 9.17
C PRO A 121 38.21 -18.61 9.23
N VAL A 122 38.14 -19.57 8.32
CA VAL A 122 39.17 -20.59 8.14
C VAL A 122 40.42 -19.94 7.53
N ILE A 123 41.55 -20.04 8.20
CA ILE A 123 42.82 -19.48 7.72
C ILE A 123 43.62 -20.56 7.00
N GLY A 124 44.07 -20.27 5.80
CA GLY A 124 44.92 -21.15 5.01
C GLY A 124 46.38 -21.21 5.51
N ALA A 125 47.19 -22.12 4.95
CA ALA A 125 48.58 -22.27 5.28
C ALA A 125 49.43 -21.03 4.97
N ASP A 126 48.94 -20.13 4.13
CA ASP A 126 49.54 -18.85 3.78
C ASP A 126 49.15 -17.70 4.73
N GLY A 127 48.39 -17.99 5.79
CA GLY A 127 47.91 -17.01 6.77
C GLY A 127 46.77 -16.14 6.28
N LYS A 128 46.17 -16.42 5.12
CA LYS A 128 45.02 -15.69 4.58
C LYS A 128 43.73 -16.48 4.77
N PRO A 129 42.57 -15.78 4.86
CA PRO A 129 41.30 -16.46 4.88
C PRO A 129 41.09 -17.28 3.61
N VAL A 130 40.70 -18.53 3.77
CA VAL A 130 40.26 -19.37 2.66
C VAL A 130 38.92 -18.81 2.16
N THR A 131 38.81 -18.59 0.86
CA THR A 131 37.57 -18.12 0.24
C THR A 131 36.87 -19.26 -0.48
N GLU A 132 35.54 -19.21 -0.47
CA GLU A 132 34.69 -20.09 -1.27
C GLU A 132 33.72 -19.25 -2.11
N GLN A 133 33.36 -19.75 -3.27
CA GLN A 133 32.38 -19.08 -4.12
C GLN A 133 30.97 -19.35 -3.60
N GLN A 134 30.30 -18.29 -3.16
CA GLN A 134 28.93 -18.34 -2.72
C GLN A 134 28.04 -17.57 -3.70
N GLU A 135 26.89 -18.17 -4.05
CA GLU A 135 25.88 -17.50 -4.87
C GLU A 135 25.05 -16.54 -3.99
N VAL A 136 25.17 -15.24 -4.28
CA VAL A 136 24.46 -14.18 -3.55
C VAL A 136 23.42 -13.56 -4.48
N THR A 137 22.19 -13.44 -3.99
CA THR A 137 21.12 -12.75 -4.72
C THR A 137 21.20 -11.27 -4.44
N ILE A 138 21.38 -10.48 -5.48
CA ILE A 138 21.39 -9.01 -5.41
C ILE A 138 19.99 -8.51 -5.75
N PRO A 139 19.33 -7.74 -4.86
CA PRO A 139 18.06 -7.11 -5.16
C PRO A 139 18.25 -6.06 -6.25
N ALA A 140 17.39 -6.10 -7.25
CA ALA A 140 17.37 -5.11 -8.32
C ALA A 140 15.93 -4.91 -8.81
N PHE A 141 15.73 -3.84 -9.56
CA PHE A 141 14.46 -3.47 -10.17
C PHE A 141 14.62 -3.26 -11.67
N LYS A 142 13.52 -3.36 -12.39
CA LYS A 142 13.42 -2.99 -13.79
C LYS A 142 12.09 -2.30 -14.06
N VAL A 143 12.06 -1.44 -15.06
CA VAL A 143 10.81 -0.83 -15.54
C VAL A 143 10.09 -1.82 -16.43
N VAL A 144 8.82 -2.09 -16.10
CA VAL A 144 7.93 -2.95 -16.88
C VAL A 144 6.69 -2.18 -17.31
N SER A 145 5.99 -2.70 -18.31
CA SER A 145 4.69 -2.16 -18.75
C SER A 145 3.57 -3.05 -18.23
N VAL A 146 2.57 -2.42 -17.68
CA VAL A 146 1.28 -3.02 -17.31
C VAL A 146 0.17 -2.30 -18.07
N PHE A 147 -1.02 -2.89 -18.12
CA PHE A 147 -2.15 -2.36 -18.88
C PHE A 147 -3.41 -2.45 -18.03
N ASP A 148 -4.25 -1.43 -18.14
CA ASP A 148 -5.58 -1.43 -17.55
C ASP A 148 -6.56 -2.25 -18.38
N VAL A 149 -7.62 -2.77 -17.76
CA VAL A 149 -8.68 -3.53 -18.43
C VAL A 149 -9.29 -2.78 -19.61
N SER A 150 -9.44 -1.47 -19.54
CA SER A 150 -9.96 -0.63 -20.63
C SER A 150 -9.06 -0.64 -21.87
N GLN A 151 -7.78 -0.98 -21.72
CA GLN A 151 -6.80 -1.14 -22.78
C GLN A 151 -6.77 -2.55 -23.37
N THR A 152 -7.68 -3.42 -22.93
CA THR A 152 -7.73 -4.82 -23.36
C THR A 152 -9.08 -5.16 -23.98
N GLU A 153 -9.11 -6.22 -24.80
CA GLU A 153 -10.32 -6.81 -25.35
C GLU A 153 -10.23 -8.34 -25.27
N GLY A 154 -11.35 -9.03 -25.35
CA GLY A 154 -11.46 -10.48 -25.26
C GLY A 154 -12.58 -10.90 -24.32
N LYS A 155 -12.37 -11.98 -23.55
CA LYS A 155 -13.37 -12.53 -22.63
C LYS A 155 -13.87 -11.47 -21.65
N GLU A 156 -15.19 -11.43 -21.44
CA GLU A 156 -15.76 -10.60 -20.39
C GLU A 156 -15.25 -11.07 -19.02
N LEU A 157 -14.82 -10.11 -18.23
CA LEU A 157 -14.44 -10.39 -16.85
C LEU A 157 -15.70 -10.63 -16.04
N PRO A 158 -15.67 -11.57 -15.08
CA PRO A 158 -16.72 -11.66 -14.10
C PRO A 158 -16.94 -10.27 -13.50
N ASP A 159 -18.18 -9.83 -13.43
CA ASP A 159 -18.54 -8.63 -12.71
C ASP A 159 -18.16 -8.90 -11.23
N ILE A 160 -16.99 -8.45 -10.83
CA ILE A 160 -16.64 -8.34 -9.43
C ILE A 160 -17.37 -7.06 -8.99
N ALA A 161 -18.70 -7.08 -9.07
CA ALA A 161 -19.49 -6.26 -8.21
C ALA A 161 -19.06 -6.68 -6.81
N VAL A 162 -18.19 -5.88 -6.20
CA VAL A 162 -18.10 -5.82 -4.76
C VAL A 162 -19.54 -5.52 -4.38
N ASP A 163 -20.26 -6.55 -3.88
CA ASP A 163 -21.52 -6.33 -3.23
C ASP A 163 -21.26 -5.22 -2.22
N ALA A 164 -21.65 -4.02 -2.59
CA ALA A 164 -21.60 -2.90 -1.68
C ALA A 164 -22.25 -3.43 -0.42
N LEU A 165 -21.65 -3.17 0.73
CA LEU A 165 -22.23 -3.51 2.04
C LEU A 165 -23.60 -2.83 2.15
N THR A 166 -24.56 -3.34 1.42
CA THR A 166 -25.95 -2.93 1.47
C THR A 166 -26.57 -3.61 2.67
N GLY A 167 -26.27 -3.08 3.87
CA GLY A 167 -27.08 -3.31 5.05
C GLY A 167 -27.38 -4.76 5.46
N ASN A 168 -26.60 -5.75 5.04
CA ASN A 168 -26.82 -7.14 5.44
C ASN A 168 -26.16 -7.38 6.80
N VAL A 169 -26.97 -7.60 7.82
CA VAL A 169 -26.54 -7.81 9.21
C VAL A 169 -25.47 -8.91 9.35
N GLU A 170 -25.54 -9.97 8.55
CA GLU A 170 -24.56 -11.04 8.58
C GLU A 170 -23.16 -10.56 8.16
N GLN A 171 -23.08 -9.75 7.12
CA GLN A 171 -21.79 -9.20 6.66
C GLN A 171 -21.24 -8.18 7.65
N TYR A 172 -22.10 -7.38 8.29
CA TYR A 172 -21.67 -6.45 9.34
C TYR A 172 -21.05 -7.18 10.52
N GLU A 173 -21.70 -8.21 11.05
CA GLU A 173 -21.22 -9.00 12.19
C GLU A 173 -19.90 -9.71 11.90
N ASP A 174 -19.74 -10.27 10.71
CA ASP A 174 -18.50 -10.92 10.29
C ASP A 174 -17.37 -9.90 10.12
N PHE A 175 -17.67 -8.76 9.56
CA PHE A 175 -16.70 -7.67 9.39
C PHE A 175 -16.30 -7.07 10.75
N TRP A 176 -17.27 -6.83 11.62
CA TRP A 176 -17.03 -6.37 12.99
C TRP A 176 -16.16 -7.37 13.79
N ARG A 177 -16.42 -8.65 13.64
CA ARG A 177 -15.59 -9.70 14.25
C ARG A 177 -14.16 -9.68 13.70
N ALA A 178 -13.99 -9.54 12.39
CA ALA A 178 -12.69 -9.46 11.74
C ALA A 178 -11.91 -8.22 12.20
N LEU A 179 -12.55 -7.06 12.33
CA LEU A 179 -11.94 -5.85 12.88
C LEU A 179 -11.42 -6.05 14.29
N LYS A 180 -12.22 -6.66 15.17
CA LYS A 180 -11.80 -6.97 16.55
C LYS A 180 -10.59 -7.91 16.58
N LEU A 181 -10.54 -8.91 15.70
CA LEU A 181 -9.39 -9.82 15.59
C LEU A 181 -8.14 -9.14 15.03
N THR A 182 -8.31 -8.12 14.22
CA THR A 182 -7.18 -7.35 13.64
C THR A 182 -6.55 -6.41 14.66
N SER A 183 -7.31 -5.97 15.66
CA SER A 183 -6.83 -5.11 16.73
C SER A 183 -5.93 -5.88 17.70
N HIS A 184 -4.80 -5.29 18.10
CA HIS A 184 -3.92 -5.83 19.14
C HIS A 184 -4.35 -5.41 20.55
N VAL A 185 -5.39 -4.58 20.66
CA VAL A 185 -6.00 -4.13 21.91
C VAL A 185 -7.49 -4.43 21.90
N PRO A 186 -8.13 -4.59 23.07
CA PRO A 186 -9.58 -4.81 23.14
C PRO A 186 -10.38 -3.69 22.48
N VAL A 187 -11.43 -4.05 21.74
CA VAL A 187 -12.39 -3.12 21.14
C VAL A 187 -13.77 -3.42 21.71
N THR A 188 -14.38 -2.42 22.34
CA THR A 188 -15.69 -2.51 22.99
C THR A 188 -16.68 -1.52 22.41
N LEU A 189 -17.96 -1.94 22.33
CA LEU A 189 -19.07 -1.02 22.12
C LEU A 189 -19.56 -0.58 23.49
N GLU A 190 -19.65 0.71 23.72
CA GLU A 190 -20.14 1.29 24.98
C GLU A 190 -20.80 2.64 24.72
N LYS A 191 -21.65 3.08 25.64
CA LYS A 191 -22.26 4.41 25.54
C LYS A 191 -21.21 5.45 25.89
N ILE A 192 -20.93 6.34 24.94
CA ILE A 192 -19.97 7.44 25.11
C ILE A 192 -20.75 8.74 25.30
N ASP A 193 -20.57 9.41 26.45
CA ASP A 193 -21.20 10.69 26.71
C ASP A 193 -20.49 11.81 25.92
N GLY A 194 -21.25 12.68 25.26
CA GLY A 194 -20.73 13.81 24.49
C GLY A 194 -20.78 13.62 22.98
N SER A 195 -19.86 14.26 22.26
CA SER A 195 -19.81 14.25 20.78
C SER A 195 -18.75 13.30 20.20
N ALA A 196 -18.02 12.58 21.05
CA ALA A 196 -17.01 11.62 20.61
C ALA A 196 -17.70 10.33 20.13
N HIS A 197 -17.31 9.85 18.96
CA HIS A 197 -17.81 8.59 18.40
C HIS A 197 -16.97 7.37 18.82
N GLY A 198 -15.76 7.60 19.27
CA GLY A 198 -14.84 6.58 19.76
C GLY A 198 -13.55 7.23 20.26
N TYR A 199 -12.71 6.44 20.92
CA TYR A 199 -11.37 6.85 21.32
C TYR A 199 -10.47 5.64 21.59
N TYR A 200 -9.18 5.83 21.37
CA TYR A 200 -8.14 4.93 21.84
C TYR A 200 -7.57 5.43 23.18
N ASP A 201 -7.74 4.64 24.23
CA ASP A 201 -7.19 4.90 25.54
C ASP A 201 -5.76 4.39 25.65
N LEU A 202 -4.80 5.30 25.69
CA LEU A 202 -3.37 5.00 25.81
C LEU A 202 -2.98 4.38 27.16
N ALA A 203 -3.70 4.70 28.22
CA ALA A 203 -3.38 4.20 29.57
C ALA A 203 -3.94 2.79 29.79
N GLU A 204 -5.18 2.57 29.40
CA GLU A 204 -5.86 1.27 29.53
C GLU A 204 -5.60 0.33 28.36
N LYS A 205 -4.96 0.83 27.27
CA LYS A 205 -4.70 0.06 26.04
C LYS A 205 -5.96 -0.60 25.50
N ARG A 206 -7.04 0.17 25.37
CA ARG A 206 -8.31 -0.28 24.82
C ARG A 206 -8.93 0.75 23.88
N ILE A 207 -9.81 0.28 23.01
CA ILE A 207 -10.62 1.10 22.12
C ILE A 207 -12.07 1.03 22.58
N ALA A 208 -12.69 2.19 22.75
CA ALA A 208 -14.11 2.34 23.00
C ALA A 208 -14.80 2.96 21.78
N ILE A 209 -15.91 2.40 21.36
CA ILE A 209 -16.73 2.85 20.22
C ILE A 209 -18.16 3.07 20.72
N ASP A 210 -18.77 4.19 20.36
CA ASP A 210 -20.15 4.51 20.75
C ASP A 210 -21.14 3.52 20.10
N ASP A 211 -22.02 2.96 20.92
CA ASP A 211 -22.99 1.94 20.51
C ASP A 211 -24.25 2.51 19.82
N GLY A 212 -24.40 3.84 19.83
CA GLY A 212 -25.55 4.55 19.25
C GLY A 212 -25.43 4.92 17.78
N MET A 213 -24.37 4.53 17.10
CA MET A 213 -24.10 4.89 15.70
C MET A 213 -24.70 3.90 14.70
N SER A 214 -24.81 4.35 13.42
CA SER A 214 -25.08 3.44 12.32
C SER A 214 -23.95 2.42 12.12
N GLU A 215 -24.23 1.25 11.55
CA GLU A 215 -23.25 0.19 11.29
C GLU A 215 -22.01 0.72 10.52
N LEU A 216 -22.23 1.50 9.46
CA LEU A 216 -21.15 2.09 8.67
C LEU A 216 -20.29 3.06 9.48
N GLN A 217 -20.93 3.91 10.31
CA GLN A 217 -20.20 4.84 11.17
C GLN A 217 -19.41 4.10 12.26
N THR A 218 -19.98 3.04 12.82
CA THR A 218 -19.32 2.18 13.81
C THR A 218 -18.06 1.54 13.22
N ILE A 219 -18.16 0.98 12.02
CA ILE A 219 -17.01 0.40 11.31
C ILE A 219 -15.96 1.46 10.99
N LYS A 220 -16.36 2.62 10.46
CA LYS A 220 -15.44 3.72 10.16
C LYS A 220 -14.66 4.15 11.41
N THR A 221 -15.37 4.36 12.51
CA THR A 221 -14.78 4.78 13.77
C THR A 221 -13.84 3.70 14.32
N ALA A 222 -14.25 2.43 14.27
CA ALA A 222 -13.40 1.33 14.72
C ALA A 222 -12.09 1.23 13.93
N ILE A 223 -12.12 1.36 12.60
CA ILE A 223 -10.90 1.35 11.77
C ILE A 223 -10.00 2.53 12.13
N HIS A 224 -10.56 3.71 12.33
CA HIS A 224 -9.84 4.92 12.73
C HIS A 224 -9.11 4.74 14.07
N GLU A 225 -9.81 4.24 15.09
CA GLU A 225 -9.22 4.02 16.42
C GLU A 225 -8.20 2.86 16.42
N ILE A 226 -8.43 1.80 15.64
CA ILE A 226 -7.45 0.72 15.44
C ILE A 226 -6.19 1.26 14.75
N ALA A 227 -6.33 2.21 13.82
CA ALA A 227 -5.18 2.86 13.20
C ALA A 227 -4.40 3.69 14.22
N HIS A 228 -5.07 4.45 15.11
CA HIS A 228 -4.41 5.14 16.21
C HIS A 228 -3.68 4.16 17.13
N ALA A 229 -4.30 3.06 17.53
CA ALA A 229 -3.66 2.05 18.36
C ALA A 229 -2.41 1.43 17.70
N LYS A 230 -2.46 1.15 16.39
CA LYS A 230 -1.35 0.51 15.66
C LYS A 230 -0.19 1.46 15.31
N LEU A 231 -0.50 2.70 14.96
CA LEU A 231 0.48 3.65 14.43
C LEU A 231 1.02 4.62 15.48
N HIS A 232 0.23 4.89 16.53
CA HIS A 232 0.50 5.97 17.48
C HIS A 232 0.55 5.50 18.94
N ASP A 233 0.55 4.20 19.15
CA ASP A 233 0.75 3.63 20.49
C ASP A 233 2.16 3.93 20.99
N ILE A 234 2.26 4.30 22.27
CA ILE A 234 3.51 4.56 22.96
C ILE A 234 3.48 3.86 24.32
N ASP A 235 4.65 3.46 24.79
CA ASP A 235 4.82 3.05 26.17
C ASP A 235 4.97 4.30 27.05
N LEU A 236 3.93 4.60 27.84
CA LEU A 236 3.92 5.74 28.75
C LEU A 236 4.98 5.65 29.85
N ASN A 237 5.54 4.45 30.09
CA ASN A 237 6.55 4.21 31.12
C ASN A 237 7.97 4.14 30.54
N ALA A 238 8.14 4.28 29.22
CA ALA A 238 9.46 4.27 28.61
C ALA A 238 10.32 5.46 29.10
N PRO A 239 11.60 5.24 29.44
CA PRO A 239 12.49 6.31 29.94
C PRO A 239 12.81 7.36 28.87
N GLU A 240 12.78 7.00 27.60
CA GLU A 240 12.86 7.91 26.46
C GLU A 240 11.60 7.77 25.61
N GLN A 241 10.84 8.84 25.49
CA GLN A 241 9.69 8.87 24.60
C GLN A 241 10.19 9.04 23.17
N ALA A 242 9.87 8.09 22.28
CA ALA A 242 10.09 8.26 20.86
C ALA A 242 9.40 9.54 20.36
N GLU A 243 10.01 10.23 19.39
CA GLU A 243 9.39 11.38 18.72
C GLU A 243 8.03 10.96 18.17
N ARG A 244 6.98 11.54 18.72
CA ARG A 244 5.61 11.28 18.32
C ARG A 244 5.18 12.33 17.31
N PRO A 245 4.60 11.94 16.17
CA PRO A 245 4.01 12.91 15.24
C PRO A 245 3.01 13.84 15.97
N ASP A 246 2.89 15.08 15.54
CA ASP A 246 1.90 16.01 16.08
C ASP A 246 0.47 15.47 15.91
N ARG A 247 -0.48 16.08 16.62
CA ARG A 247 -1.87 15.61 16.61
C ARG A 247 -2.47 15.63 15.22
N SER A 248 -2.22 16.70 14.44
CA SER A 248 -2.78 16.85 13.09
C SER A 248 -2.28 15.73 12.15
N THR A 249 -0.99 15.44 12.21
CA THR A 249 -0.39 14.34 11.43
C THR A 249 -0.99 12.99 11.80
N ARG A 250 -1.20 12.72 13.08
CA ARG A 250 -1.82 11.47 13.53
C ARG A 250 -3.26 11.30 13.05
N GLU A 251 -4.06 12.37 13.11
CA GLU A 251 -5.44 12.36 12.60
C GLU A 251 -5.47 12.10 11.10
N VAL A 252 -4.60 12.75 10.32
CA VAL A 252 -4.49 12.51 8.87
C VAL A 252 -4.12 11.06 8.57
N GLN A 253 -3.19 10.47 9.32
CA GLN A 253 -2.78 9.09 9.14
C GLN A 253 -3.92 8.11 9.46
N ALA A 254 -4.63 8.27 10.57
CA ALA A 254 -5.74 7.41 10.97
C ALA A 254 -6.93 7.53 10.00
N GLU A 255 -7.30 8.76 9.59
CA GLU A 255 -8.37 8.98 8.61
C GLU A 255 -8.01 8.42 7.23
N SER A 256 -6.73 8.49 6.83
CA SER A 256 -6.23 7.89 5.58
C SER A 256 -6.39 6.37 5.56
N VAL A 257 -6.07 5.71 6.67
CA VAL A 257 -6.28 4.25 6.83
C VAL A 257 -7.77 3.93 6.77
N ALA A 258 -8.61 4.65 7.53
CA ALA A 258 -10.04 4.43 7.56
C ALA A 258 -10.66 4.61 6.16
N TYR A 259 -10.31 5.67 5.45
CA TYR A 259 -10.78 5.91 4.09
C TYR A 259 -10.36 4.81 3.12
N THR A 260 -9.08 4.39 3.17
CA THR A 260 -8.55 3.35 2.28
C THR A 260 -9.25 2.01 2.50
N VAL A 261 -9.41 1.60 3.76
CA VAL A 261 -10.08 0.33 4.11
C VAL A 261 -11.55 0.37 3.71
N LEU A 262 -12.27 1.44 4.02
CA LEU A 262 -13.68 1.59 3.62
C LEU A 262 -13.87 1.58 2.11
N SER A 263 -12.94 2.17 1.35
CA SER A 263 -13.00 2.16 -0.11
C SER A 263 -12.74 0.77 -0.73
N LEU A 264 -12.23 -0.19 0.04
CA LEU A 264 -12.10 -1.60 -0.36
C LEU A 264 -13.40 -2.38 -0.18
N ILE A 265 -14.30 -1.90 0.68
CA ILE A 265 -15.54 -2.58 1.06
C ILE A 265 -16.77 -1.96 0.36
N HIS A 266 -16.59 -0.87 -0.33
CA HIS A 266 -17.57 -0.18 -1.17
C HIS A 266 -17.13 -0.18 -2.64
#